data_195b29229df19f86ec489d68a30e2ee6
#
_entry.id   195b29229df19f86ec489d68a30e2ee6
#
_cell.length_a   1.000
_cell.length_b   1.000
_cell.length_c   1.000
_cell.angle_alpha   90.00
_cell.angle_beta   90.00
_cell.angle_gamma   90.00
#
_symmetry.space_group_name_H-M   'P 1'
#
loop_
_entity.id
_entity.type
_entity.pdbx_description
1 polymer ?
#
loop_
_entity_poly.entity_id
_entity_poly.type
_entity_poly.pdbx_seq_one_letter_code
_entity_poly.pdbx_strand_id
1 'polypeptide(L)'
;MDKTEQYLEDLKSEDTAIREHATRELWILWHGQEGAKMEKELNEGTRLMDHQQHDEALEILQSLVEKCPDFSEAHNKLATLLFMIGKFEDSVKECEEVLRRIPHHFGALNGMGLCLFDLQRYEEAIRYFQKALEIQPYAMNNLTYIARCRANLN
;
A
#
# COMPACT_ATOMS: atom_id res chain seq x y z
N MET A 1 -5.23 -24.64 3.08
CA MET A 1 -4.70 -23.26 3.11
C MET A 1 -4.34 -22.85 1.68
N ASP A 2 -4.87 -21.75 1.20
CA ASP A 2 -4.47 -21.28 -0.11
C ASP A 2 -3.09 -20.58 -0.05
N LYS A 3 -2.53 -20.26 -1.21
CA LYS A 3 -1.19 -19.67 -1.28
C LYS A 3 -1.12 -18.30 -0.58
N THR A 4 -2.18 -17.52 -0.69
CA THR A 4 -2.25 -16.20 -0.05
C THR A 4 -2.20 -16.34 1.47
N GLU A 5 -2.99 -17.25 2.02
CA GLU A 5 -3.00 -17.53 3.46
C GLU A 5 -1.62 -18.00 3.94
N GLN A 6 -0.98 -18.88 3.16
CA GLN A 6 0.37 -19.36 3.48
C GLN A 6 1.37 -18.20 3.50
N TYR A 7 1.37 -17.34 2.49
CA TYR A 7 2.28 -16.20 2.45
C TYR A 7 2.02 -15.21 3.58
N LEU A 8 0.76 -14.99 3.96
CA LEU A 8 0.44 -14.13 5.12
C LEU A 8 0.99 -14.70 6.43
N GLU A 9 0.95 -16.01 6.61
CA GLU A 9 1.57 -16.66 7.77
C GLU A 9 3.11 -16.58 7.70
N ASP A 10 3.69 -16.78 6.51
CA ASP A 10 5.12 -16.72 6.31
C ASP A 10 5.71 -15.33 6.62
N LEU A 11 4.92 -14.25 6.49
CA LEU A 11 5.34 -12.90 6.89
C LEU A 11 5.65 -12.79 8.39
N LYS A 12 5.14 -13.72 9.20
CA LYS A 12 5.33 -13.76 10.65
C LYS A 12 6.52 -14.62 11.07
N SER A 13 7.17 -15.29 10.12
CA SER A 13 8.32 -16.17 10.38
C SER A 13 9.50 -15.39 10.99
N GLU A 14 10.23 -16.03 11.88
CA GLU A 14 11.50 -15.51 12.41
C GLU A 14 12.60 -15.49 11.33
N ASP A 15 12.48 -16.36 10.32
CA ASP A 15 13.42 -16.44 9.20
C ASP A 15 13.18 -15.31 8.19
N THR A 16 14.19 -14.46 8.03
CA THR A 16 14.15 -13.32 7.10
C THR A 16 13.93 -13.76 5.65
N ALA A 17 14.55 -14.86 5.21
CA ALA A 17 14.40 -15.33 3.84
C ALA A 17 12.97 -15.78 3.53
N ILE A 18 12.30 -16.40 4.50
CA ILE A 18 10.89 -16.80 4.37
C ILE A 18 10.01 -15.55 4.26
N ARG A 19 10.21 -14.55 5.11
CA ARG A 19 9.46 -13.29 5.04
C ARG A 19 9.64 -12.57 3.72
N GLU A 20 10.88 -12.47 3.24
CA GLU A 20 11.20 -11.80 1.97
C GLU A 20 10.56 -12.52 0.79
N HIS A 21 10.58 -13.84 0.80
CA HIS A 21 9.91 -14.65 -0.22
C HIS A 21 8.41 -14.37 -0.22
N ALA A 22 7.76 -14.46 0.93
CA ALA A 22 6.32 -14.21 1.07
C ALA A 22 5.95 -12.80 0.61
N THR A 23 6.74 -11.81 0.99
CA THR A 23 6.52 -10.41 0.56
C THR A 23 6.55 -10.29 -0.96
N ARG A 24 7.57 -10.86 -1.62
CA ARG A 24 7.67 -10.83 -3.09
C ARG A 24 6.47 -11.51 -3.75
N GLU A 25 6.09 -12.68 -3.25
CA GLU A 25 4.99 -13.46 -3.84
C GLU A 25 3.64 -12.73 -3.73
N LEU A 26 3.37 -12.09 -2.59
CA LEU A 26 2.16 -11.28 -2.42
C LEU A 26 2.14 -10.08 -3.40
N TRP A 27 3.27 -9.38 -3.56
CA TRP A 27 3.35 -8.31 -4.54
C TRP A 27 3.14 -8.80 -5.98
N ILE A 28 3.70 -9.95 -6.34
CA ILE A 28 3.50 -10.57 -7.66
C ILE A 28 2.02 -10.89 -7.89
N LEU A 29 1.34 -11.47 -6.90
CA LEU A 29 -0.09 -11.77 -6.98
C LEU A 29 -0.92 -10.51 -7.20
N TRP A 30 -0.66 -9.46 -6.44
CA TRP A 30 -1.42 -8.21 -6.55
C TRP A 30 -1.16 -7.48 -7.87
N HIS A 31 0.08 -7.45 -8.35
CA HIS A 31 0.43 -6.81 -9.62
C HIS A 31 -0.18 -7.54 -10.82
N GLY A 32 -0.24 -8.86 -10.78
CA GLY A 32 -0.74 -9.67 -11.87
C GLY A 32 -2.25 -9.90 -11.88
N GLN A 33 -2.98 -9.34 -10.93
CA GLN A 33 -4.40 -9.63 -10.70
C GLN A 33 -5.29 -9.44 -11.95
N GLU A 34 -5.06 -8.40 -12.73
CA GLU A 34 -5.87 -8.04 -13.90
C GLU A 34 -5.22 -8.43 -15.25
N GLY A 35 -4.20 -9.29 -15.19
CA GLY A 35 -3.52 -9.81 -16.37
C GLY A 35 -2.37 -8.95 -16.88
N ALA A 36 -1.63 -9.50 -17.84
CA ALA A 36 -0.37 -8.95 -18.32
C ALA A 36 -0.48 -7.55 -18.93
N LYS A 37 -1.55 -7.25 -19.64
CA LYS A 37 -1.75 -5.95 -20.29
C LYS A 37 -1.91 -4.84 -19.26
N MET A 38 -2.72 -5.07 -18.24
CA MET A 38 -2.96 -4.09 -17.17
C MET A 38 -1.74 -3.96 -16.28
N GLU A 39 -1.03 -5.05 -16.02
CA GLU A 39 0.25 -5.03 -15.32
C GLU A 39 1.28 -4.17 -16.03
N LYS A 40 1.35 -4.25 -17.35
CA LYS A 40 2.26 -3.42 -18.18
C LYS A 40 1.95 -1.93 -18.03
N GLU A 41 0.67 -1.56 -18.07
CA GLU A 41 0.25 -0.15 -17.85
C GLU A 41 0.58 0.31 -16.43
N LEU A 42 0.37 -0.54 -15.44
CA LEU A 42 0.74 -0.27 -14.04
C LEU A 42 2.26 -0.03 -13.90
N ASN A 43 3.05 -0.87 -14.52
CA ASN A 43 4.52 -0.76 -14.50
C ASN A 43 4.99 0.53 -15.17
N GLU A 44 4.33 0.96 -16.25
CA GLU A 44 4.64 2.24 -16.90
C GLU A 44 4.34 3.42 -15.97
N GLY A 45 3.18 3.42 -15.31
CA GLY A 45 2.83 4.43 -14.32
C GLY A 45 3.86 4.48 -13.17
N THR A 46 4.27 3.32 -12.68
CA THR A 46 5.28 3.20 -11.63
C THR A 46 6.64 3.74 -12.08
N ARG A 47 7.05 3.40 -13.29
CA ARG A 47 8.30 3.89 -13.89
C ARG A 47 8.31 5.42 -13.98
N LEU A 48 7.21 6.02 -14.40
CA LEU A 48 7.08 7.48 -14.48
C LEU A 48 7.14 8.11 -13.09
N MET A 49 6.54 7.49 -12.08
CA MET A 49 6.66 7.94 -10.68
C MET A 49 8.13 7.94 -10.22
N ASP A 50 8.84 6.85 -10.48
CA ASP A 50 10.23 6.68 -10.08
C ASP A 50 11.16 7.71 -10.74
N HIS A 51 10.78 8.18 -11.93
CA HIS A 51 11.51 9.23 -12.67
C HIS A 51 10.95 10.64 -12.38
N GLN A 52 10.11 10.79 -11.37
CA GLN A 52 9.51 12.07 -10.95
C GLN A 52 8.66 12.74 -12.03
N GLN A 53 8.18 11.99 -13.00
CA GLN A 53 7.24 12.45 -14.04
C GLN A 53 5.80 12.30 -13.51
N HIS A 54 5.47 13.10 -12.50
CA HIS A 54 4.24 12.94 -11.72
C HIS A 54 2.96 13.19 -12.53
N ASP A 55 2.96 14.20 -13.42
CA ASP A 55 1.77 14.53 -14.22
C ASP A 55 1.43 13.39 -15.18
N GLU A 56 2.43 12.85 -15.85
CA GLU A 56 2.26 11.73 -16.79
C GLU A 56 1.87 10.44 -16.05
N ALA A 57 2.50 10.18 -14.91
CA ALA A 57 2.15 9.05 -14.04
C ALA A 57 0.70 9.15 -13.58
N LEU A 58 0.26 10.35 -13.19
CA LEU A 58 -1.11 10.59 -12.74
C LEU A 58 -2.13 10.27 -13.82
N GLU A 59 -1.89 10.72 -15.07
CA GLU A 59 -2.77 10.41 -16.21
C GLU A 59 -2.89 8.91 -16.43
N ILE A 60 -1.78 8.18 -16.43
CA ILE A 60 -1.79 6.73 -16.65
C ILE A 60 -2.51 6.01 -15.52
N LEU A 61 -2.21 6.33 -14.26
CA LEU A 61 -2.81 5.65 -13.12
C LEU A 61 -4.29 5.96 -12.96
N GLN A 62 -4.70 7.21 -13.19
CA GLN A 62 -6.12 7.59 -13.19
C GLN A 62 -6.89 6.86 -14.30
N SER A 63 -6.34 6.82 -15.50
CA SER A 63 -6.94 6.07 -16.61
C SER A 63 -7.06 4.59 -16.28
N LEU A 64 -6.06 4.02 -15.62
CA LEU A 64 -6.05 2.60 -15.26
C LEU A 64 -7.14 2.25 -14.24
N VAL A 65 -7.33 3.07 -13.20
CA VAL A 65 -8.39 2.84 -12.22
C VAL A 65 -9.78 3.06 -12.80
N GLU A 66 -9.92 3.93 -13.81
CA GLU A 66 -11.18 4.11 -14.55
C GLU A 66 -11.50 2.89 -15.42
N LYS A 67 -10.51 2.35 -16.13
CA LYS A 67 -10.68 1.15 -16.97
C LYS A 67 -10.88 -0.12 -16.18
N CYS A 68 -10.20 -0.25 -15.06
CA CYS A 68 -10.21 -1.43 -14.20
C CYS A 68 -10.46 -1.04 -12.74
N PRO A 69 -11.70 -0.67 -12.37
CA PRO A 69 -12.01 -0.19 -11.01
C PRO A 69 -11.68 -1.18 -9.90
N ASP A 70 -11.62 -2.47 -10.23
CA ASP A 70 -11.32 -3.53 -9.26
C ASP A 70 -9.83 -3.88 -9.17
N PHE A 71 -8.99 -3.20 -9.93
CA PHE A 71 -7.54 -3.40 -9.89
C PHE A 71 -6.94 -2.72 -8.67
N SER A 72 -6.87 -3.44 -7.56
CA SER A 72 -6.44 -2.90 -6.27
C SER A 72 -5.04 -2.30 -6.33
N GLU A 73 -4.09 -2.92 -7.02
CA GLU A 73 -2.72 -2.40 -7.09
C GLU A 73 -2.63 -1.07 -7.86
N ALA A 74 -3.50 -0.85 -8.85
CA ALA A 74 -3.59 0.44 -9.54
C ALA A 74 -4.04 1.53 -8.58
N HIS A 75 -5.03 1.27 -7.73
CA HIS A 75 -5.45 2.19 -6.67
C HIS A 75 -4.32 2.43 -5.67
N ASN A 76 -3.58 1.39 -5.32
CA ASN A 76 -2.44 1.51 -4.39
C ASN A 76 -1.33 2.41 -4.96
N LYS A 77 -0.97 2.24 -6.23
CA LYS A 77 0.03 3.10 -6.90
C LYS A 77 -0.46 4.54 -7.03
N LEU A 78 -1.73 4.72 -7.38
CA LEU A 78 -2.34 6.06 -7.42
C LEU A 78 -2.31 6.72 -6.04
N ALA A 79 -2.63 5.98 -4.98
CA ALA A 79 -2.53 6.47 -3.60
C ALA A 79 -1.11 6.92 -3.26
N THR A 80 -0.11 6.13 -3.64
CA THR A 80 1.30 6.47 -3.41
C THR A 80 1.68 7.77 -4.13
N LEU A 81 1.28 7.92 -5.39
CA LEU A 81 1.54 9.14 -6.15
C LEU A 81 0.85 10.36 -5.53
N LEU A 82 -0.42 10.22 -5.16
CA LEU A 82 -1.18 11.29 -4.51
C LEU A 82 -0.52 11.73 -3.20
N PHE A 83 -0.02 10.77 -2.41
CA PHE A 83 0.76 11.05 -1.21
C PHE A 83 2.03 11.85 -1.55
N MET A 84 2.79 11.42 -2.56
CA MET A 84 4.04 12.07 -2.97
C MET A 84 3.83 13.52 -3.40
N ILE A 85 2.70 13.84 -4.02
CA ILE A 85 2.37 15.22 -4.44
C ILE A 85 1.57 16.00 -3.41
N GLY A 86 1.42 15.48 -2.20
CA GLY A 86 0.79 16.17 -1.07
C GLY A 86 -0.73 16.15 -1.04
N LYS A 87 -1.38 15.34 -1.89
CA LYS A 87 -2.85 15.19 -1.93
C LYS A 87 -3.30 14.07 -0.99
N PHE A 88 -3.14 14.30 0.31
CA PHE A 88 -3.33 13.26 1.34
C PHE A 88 -4.77 12.76 1.43
N GLU A 89 -5.76 13.65 1.35
CA GLU A 89 -7.18 13.25 1.41
C GLU A 89 -7.57 12.35 0.23
N ASP A 90 -7.10 12.68 -0.97
CA ASP A 90 -7.36 11.86 -2.15
C ASP A 90 -6.62 10.52 -2.05
N SER A 91 -5.41 10.52 -1.50
CA SER A 91 -4.65 9.28 -1.24
C SER A 91 -5.40 8.37 -0.27
N VAL A 92 -5.99 8.92 0.80
CA VAL A 92 -6.81 8.15 1.74
C VAL A 92 -7.95 7.42 1.02
N LYS A 93 -8.65 8.10 0.12
CA LYS A 93 -9.75 7.49 -0.65
C LYS A 93 -9.29 6.31 -1.50
N GLU A 94 -8.14 6.44 -2.14
CA GLU A 94 -7.57 5.36 -2.93
C GLU A 94 -7.12 4.18 -2.05
N CYS A 95 -6.52 4.44 -0.89
CA CYS A 95 -6.20 3.39 0.08
C CYS A 95 -7.45 2.65 0.58
N GLU A 96 -8.55 3.38 0.81
CA GLU A 96 -9.83 2.77 1.20
C GLU A 96 -10.34 1.82 0.12
N GLU A 97 -10.20 2.18 -1.16
CA GLU A 97 -10.56 1.31 -2.28
C GLU A 97 -9.76 0.00 -2.27
N VAL A 98 -8.47 0.08 -1.99
CA VAL A 98 -7.62 -1.12 -1.85
C VAL A 98 -8.09 -1.99 -0.68
N LEU A 99 -8.24 -1.39 0.49
CA LEU A 99 -8.54 -2.11 1.74
C LEU A 99 -9.95 -2.71 1.76
N ARG A 100 -10.88 -2.14 1.00
CA ARG A 100 -12.22 -2.70 0.83
C ARG A 100 -12.17 -4.08 0.15
N ARG A 101 -11.23 -4.26 -0.79
CA ARG A 101 -11.06 -5.53 -1.52
C ARG A 101 -10.03 -6.45 -0.89
N ILE A 102 -8.93 -5.88 -0.39
CA ILE A 102 -7.81 -6.64 0.19
C ILE A 102 -7.50 -6.05 1.58
N PRO A 103 -8.26 -6.47 2.62
CA PRO A 103 -8.08 -5.91 3.97
C PRO A 103 -6.68 -6.11 4.56
N HIS A 104 -5.95 -7.11 4.08
CA HIS A 104 -4.59 -7.44 4.51
C HIS A 104 -3.49 -6.83 3.61
N HIS A 105 -3.83 -5.91 2.73
CA HIS A 105 -2.84 -5.26 1.85
C HIS A 105 -1.94 -4.35 2.70
N PHE A 106 -0.80 -4.86 3.10
CA PHE A 106 0.09 -4.14 4.04
C PHE A 106 0.61 -2.82 3.47
N GLY A 107 0.79 -2.72 2.15
CA GLY A 107 1.18 -1.46 1.50
C GLY A 107 0.12 -0.38 1.67
N ALA A 108 -1.17 -0.72 1.50
CA ALA A 108 -2.27 0.22 1.69
C ALA A 108 -2.51 0.56 3.16
N LEU A 109 -2.36 -0.40 4.06
CA LEU A 109 -2.45 -0.14 5.51
C LEU A 109 -1.38 0.85 5.97
N ASN A 110 -0.15 0.65 5.54
CA ASN A 110 0.96 1.57 5.83
C ASN A 110 0.70 2.93 5.18
N GLY A 111 0.31 2.94 3.90
CA GLY A 111 -0.02 4.18 3.17
C GLY A 111 -1.13 4.99 3.85
N MET A 112 -2.18 4.32 4.32
CA MET A 112 -3.26 4.94 5.08
C MET A 112 -2.71 5.60 6.36
N GLY A 113 -1.89 4.88 7.11
CA GLY A 113 -1.26 5.40 8.32
C GLY A 113 -0.43 6.65 8.04
N LEU A 114 0.37 6.64 6.98
CA LEU A 114 1.21 7.79 6.59
C LEU A 114 0.36 9.00 6.20
N CYS A 115 -0.69 8.81 5.40
CA CYS A 115 -1.60 9.90 5.03
C CYS A 115 -2.26 10.52 6.25
N LEU A 116 -2.78 9.68 7.15
CA LEU A 116 -3.44 10.14 8.36
C LEU A 116 -2.47 10.85 9.32
N PHE A 117 -1.23 10.39 9.36
CA PHE A 117 -0.17 11.07 10.11
C PHE A 117 0.07 12.49 9.57
N ASP A 118 0.22 12.64 8.26
CA ASP A 118 0.44 13.95 7.65
C ASP A 118 -0.79 14.87 7.75
N LEU A 119 -1.99 14.29 7.84
CA LEU A 119 -3.22 15.02 8.12
C LEU A 119 -3.42 15.31 9.63
N GLN A 120 -2.47 14.94 10.47
CA GLN A 120 -2.52 15.09 11.92
C GLN A 120 -3.67 14.33 12.60
N ARG A 121 -4.17 13.29 11.94
CA ARG A 121 -5.21 12.39 12.47
C ARG A 121 -4.53 11.21 13.16
N TYR A 122 -3.81 11.50 14.23
CA TYR A 122 -2.87 10.56 14.87
C TYR A 122 -3.52 9.31 15.46
N GLU A 123 -4.67 9.43 16.09
CA GLU A 123 -5.37 8.27 16.67
C GLU A 123 -5.78 7.27 15.59
N GLU A 124 -6.30 7.76 14.48
CA GLU A 124 -6.65 6.92 13.35
C GLU A 124 -5.42 6.30 12.69
N ALA A 125 -4.35 7.08 12.54
CA ALA A 125 -3.09 6.61 11.98
C ALA A 125 -2.53 5.43 12.81
N ILE A 126 -2.56 5.51 14.13
CA ILE A 126 -2.13 4.43 15.02
C ILE A 126 -2.88 3.14 14.71
N ARG A 127 -4.20 3.20 14.53
CA ARG A 127 -5.00 2.00 14.22
C ARG A 127 -4.54 1.30 12.94
N TYR A 128 -4.22 2.07 11.90
CA TYR A 128 -3.74 1.49 10.63
C TYR A 128 -2.32 0.95 10.72
N PHE A 129 -1.43 1.63 11.42
CA PHE A 129 -0.08 1.10 11.68
C PHE A 129 -0.11 -0.18 12.53
N GLN A 130 -1.02 -0.27 13.51
CA GLN A 130 -1.22 -1.48 14.30
C GLN A 130 -1.71 -2.65 13.44
N LYS A 131 -2.67 -2.42 12.54
CA LYS A 131 -3.13 -3.43 11.59
C LYS A 131 -2.01 -3.91 10.69
N ALA A 132 -1.18 -2.99 10.20
CA ALA A 132 -0.01 -3.34 9.38
C ALA A 132 0.97 -4.22 10.15
N LEU A 133 1.22 -3.93 11.44
CA LEU A 133 2.07 -4.74 12.31
C LEU A 133 1.52 -6.14 12.57
N GLU A 134 0.21 -6.30 12.65
CA GLU A 134 -0.41 -7.63 12.80
C GLU A 134 -0.08 -8.53 11.61
N ILE A 135 0.03 -7.94 10.41
CA ILE A 135 0.34 -8.67 9.17
C ILE A 135 1.84 -8.86 9.00
N GLN A 136 2.61 -7.80 9.24
CA GLN A 136 4.07 -7.81 9.14
C GLN A 136 4.70 -7.39 10.48
N PRO A 137 4.81 -8.31 11.47
CA PRO A 137 5.32 -7.96 12.80
C PRO A 137 6.75 -7.41 12.81
N TYR A 138 7.52 -7.71 11.78
CA TYR A 138 8.92 -7.30 11.65
C TYR A 138 9.09 -6.01 10.84
N ALA A 139 8.01 -5.40 10.36
CA ALA A 139 8.06 -4.11 9.66
C ALA A 139 8.13 -2.97 10.70
N MET A 140 9.33 -2.70 11.19
CA MET A 140 9.58 -1.85 12.37
C MET A 140 9.23 -0.37 12.14
N ASN A 141 9.15 0.11 10.90
CA ASN A 141 8.71 1.46 10.60
C ASN A 141 7.32 1.77 11.15
N ASN A 142 6.44 0.76 11.22
CA ASN A 142 5.11 0.93 11.79
C ASN A 142 5.18 1.26 13.29
N LEU A 143 6.07 0.62 14.04
CA LEU A 143 6.30 0.94 15.44
C LEU A 143 6.84 2.36 15.63
N THR A 144 7.76 2.76 14.78
CA THR A 144 8.31 4.11 14.79
C THR A 144 7.22 5.16 14.59
N TYR A 145 6.34 4.97 13.61
CA TYR A 145 5.24 5.90 13.37
C TYR A 145 4.19 5.89 14.47
N ILE A 146 3.90 4.74 15.07
CA ILE A 146 3.01 4.66 16.25
C ILE A 146 3.57 5.52 17.38
N ALA A 147 4.87 5.41 17.66
CA ALA A 147 5.53 6.22 18.68
C ALA A 147 5.46 7.72 18.37
N ARG A 148 5.69 8.09 17.10
CA ARG A 148 5.57 9.49 16.65
C ARG A 148 4.14 10.01 16.77
N CYS A 149 3.15 9.23 16.45
CA CYS A 149 1.74 9.59 16.64
C CYS A 149 1.44 9.85 18.10
N ARG A 150 1.86 8.95 19.00
CA ARG A 150 1.64 9.10 20.45
C ARG A 150 2.31 10.34 20.99
N ALA A 151 3.52 10.64 20.53
CA ALA A 151 4.24 11.84 20.93
C ALA A 151 3.49 13.14 20.57
N ASN A 152 2.76 13.12 19.44
CA ASN A 152 1.96 14.27 19.01
C ASN A 152 0.61 14.40 19.74
N LEU A 153 0.16 13.34 20.44
CA LEU A 153 -1.09 13.33 21.21
C LEU A 153 -0.90 13.79 22.65
N ASN A 154 0.33 13.86 23.11
CA ASN A 154 0.67 14.24 24.52
C ASN A 154 0.95 15.73 24.67
#